data_f0d3d645d1ab6f363465e75ceabcda81
#
_entry.id   f0d3d645d1ab6f363465e75ceabcda81
#
_cell.length_a   1.000
_cell.length_b   1.000
_cell.length_c   1.000
_cell.angle_alpha   90.00
_cell.angle_beta   90.00
_cell.angle_gamma   90.00
#
_symmetry.space_group_name_H-M   'P 1'
#
loop_
_entity.id
_entity.type
_entity.pdbx_description
1 polymer ?
#
loop_
_entity_poly.entity_id
_entity_poly.type
_entity_poly.pdbx_seq_one_letter_code
_entity_poly.pdbx_strand_id
1 'polypeptide(L)'
;LSEWALVYENYDPGQERLREALCTLGNGYFATRGAAPEAVAGEVHYPGTYLAGGYNRLRSEIAGQEVENEDLVNLPNWLPLTFRIDGGDWFDLEQVQILDYHQSLDLHRAVLERSVRFADAEQRISRLSQRRLVHMGMPHLAALATTLVAENWSGSVEFRSALDGRVVNDGVARYRGLGNRHLEPLRVEEHDSETLFLKMRTTQSRREIALAARSRLYLNGEHQELQPECERKPDYIAHHFRLDMTEGDTLRLEKCVSLYSSRDRAITECGTDALNTLHRAGTFEELLASHSEHWLQLWRRFDIGIGENNGEQGERHALILRLHILHMLQTSSP
;
A
#
# COMPACT_ATOMS: atom_id res chain seq x y z
N LEU A 1 17.31 14.34 -14.76
CA LEU A 1 16.38 13.21 -14.81
C LEU A 1 17.16 11.92 -14.57
N SER A 2 16.67 11.04 -13.69
CA SER A 2 17.23 9.69 -13.53
C SER A 2 16.51 8.74 -14.47
N GLU A 3 17.20 7.98 -15.28
CA GLU A 3 16.61 6.94 -16.15
C GLU A 3 16.11 5.70 -15.37
N TRP A 4 16.28 5.70 -14.04
CA TRP A 4 15.85 4.64 -13.12
C TRP A 4 14.86 5.09 -12.06
N ALA A 5 14.35 6.32 -12.10
CA ALA A 5 13.38 6.81 -11.14
C ALA A 5 12.30 7.67 -11.81
N LEU A 6 11.03 7.31 -11.57
CA LEU A 6 9.89 8.15 -11.89
C LEU A 6 9.65 9.08 -10.69
N VAL A 7 9.88 10.39 -10.89
CA VAL A 7 9.93 11.37 -9.79
C VAL A 7 8.82 12.41 -9.94
N TYR A 8 8.22 12.78 -8.82
CA TYR A 8 7.27 13.88 -8.66
C TYR A 8 7.73 14.79 -7.51
N GLU A 9 7.93 16.08 -7.81
CA GLU A 9 8.42 17.09 -6.86
C GLU A 9 7.30 17.96 -6.28
N ASN A 10 6.05 17.61 -6.52
CA ASN A 10 4.89 18.33 -6.01
C ASN A 10 3.70 17.39 -5.81
N TYR A 11 2.84 17.73 -4.85
CA TYR A 11 1.52 17.13 -4.73
C TYR A 11 0.55 17.83 -5.70
N ASP A 12 -0.21 17.04 -6.45
CA ASP A 12 -1.25 17.55 -7.38
C ASP A 12 -2.48 16.64 -7.32
N PRO A 13 -3.55 17.04 -6.60
CA PRO A 13 -4.77 16.23 -6.46
C PRO A 13 -5.38 15.82 -7.80
N GLY A 14 -5.25 16.67 -8.84
CA GLY A 14 -5.76 16.38 -10.17
C GLY A 14 -5.01 15.26 -10.91
N GLN A 15 -3.83 14.89 -10.46
CA GLN A 15 -2.98 13.85 -11.05
C GLN A 15 -2.85 12.59 -10.20
N GLU A 16 -3.32 12.60 -8.95
CA GLU A 16 -3.06 11.49 -8.01
C GLU A 16 -3.57 10.15 -8.53
N ARG A 17 -4.76 10.05 -9.10
CA ARG A 17 -5.26 8.80 -9.67
C ARG A 17 -4.35 8.23 -10.78
N LEU A 18 -3.75 9.09 -11.61
CA LEU A 18 -2.79 8.69 -12.63
C LEU A 18 -1.46 8.26 -12.00
N ARG A 19 -0.94 9.05 -11.04
CA ARG A 19 0.31 8.74 -10.32
C ARG A 19 0.20 7.42 -9.57
N GLU A 20 -0.94 7.16 -8.91
CA GLU A 20 -1.23 5.90 -8.24
C GLU A 20 -1.19 4.70 -9.20
N ALA A 21 -1.69 4.87 -10.44
CA ALA A 21 -1.63 3.82 -11.45
C ALA A 21 -0.19 3.59 -11.94
N LEU A 22 0.56 4.65 -12.24
CA LEU A 22 1.94 4.57 -12.70
C LEU A 22 2.90 4.03 -11.62
N CYS A 23 2.62 4.33 -10.34
CA CYS A 23 3.40 3.86 -9.19
C CYS A 23 2.87 2.55 -8.59
N THR A 24 2.10 1.77 -9.35
CA THR A 24 1.65 0.44 -8.93
C THR A 24 2.84 -0.49 -8.70
N LEU A 25 2.83 -1.19 -7.58
CA LEU A 25 3.79 -2.23 -7.22
C LEU A 25 3.11 -3.60 -7.25
N GLY A 26 3.79 -4.61 -7.77
CA GLY A 26 3.27 -5.97 -7.89
C GLY A 26 4.36 -7.02 -8.07
N ASN A 27 3.95 -8.29 -8.08
CA ASN A 27 4.89 -9.42 -8.14
C ASN A 27 4.35 -10.63 -8.93
N GLY A 28 3.31 -10.40 -9.76
CA GLY A 28 2.65 -11.46 -10.53
C GLY A 28 1.58 -12.24 -9.75
N TYR A 29 1.61 -12.22 -8.42
CA TYR A 29 0.56 -12.78 -7.58
C TYR A 29 -0.49 -11.71 -7.22
N PHE A 30 -0.05 -10.59 -6.66
CA PHE A 30 -0.92 -9.43 -6.43
C PHE A 30 -0.21 -8.12 -6.73
N ALA A 31 -0.98 -7.08 -6.94
CA ALA A 31 -0.50 -5.73 -7.16
C ALA A 31 -1.29 -4.72 -6.34
N THR A 32 -0.62 -3.65 -5.89
CA THR A 32 -1.22 -2.56 -5.13
C THR A 32 -0.89 -1.23 -5.80
N ARG A 33 -1.91 -0.41 -6.05
CA ARG A 33 -1.77 0.94 -6.61
C ARG A 33 -0.94 1.84 -5.69
N GLY A 34 -0.32 2.87 -6.27
CA GLY A 34 0.59 3.78 -5.58
C GLY A 34 -0.05 4.79 -4.63
N ALA A 35 -1.30 4.60 -4.19
CA ALA A 35 -1.98 5.51 -3.27
C ALA A 35 -1.20 5.68 -1.96
N ALA A 36 -1.21 6.90 -1.41
CA ALA A 36 -0.60 7.17 -0.12
C ALA A 36 -1.27 6.38 1.00
N PRO A 37 -0.54 5.97 2.06
CA PRO A 37 -1.11 5.15 3.13
C PRO A 37 -2.22 5.84 3.92
N GLU A 38 -2.18 7.16 4.04
CA GLU A 38 -3.23 7.97 4.67
C GLU A 38 -4.40 8.28 3.74
N ALA A 39 -4.27 8.02 2.43
CA ALA A 39 -5.28 8.40 1.44
C ALA A 39 -6.59 7.62 1.65
N VAL A 40 -7.69 8.35 1.57
CA VAL A 40 -9.05 7.81 1.62
C VAL A 40 -9.59 7.73 0.20
N ALA A 41 -10.25 6.62 -0.15
CA ALA A 41 -10.88 6.45 -1.45
C ALA A 41 -11.96 7.53 -1.70
N GLY A 42 -11.90 8.18 -2.86
CA GLY A 42 -12.77 9.29 -3.22
C GLY A 42 -12.50 9.78 -4.64
N GLU A 43 -12.76 11.05 -4.88
CA GLU A 43 -12.53 11.64 -6.22
C GLU A 43 -11.03 11.78 -6.54
N VAL A 44 -10.20 12.11 -5.55
CA VAL A 44 -8.76 12.30 -5.71
C VAL A 44 -8.01 10.97 -5.71
N HIS A 45 -8.32 10.08 -4.79
CA HIS A 45 -7.60 8.84 -4.56
C HIS A 45 -8.44 7.60 -4.88
N TYR A 46 -7.76 6.58 -5.38
CA TYR A 46 -8.35 5.26 -5.57
C TYR A 46 -7.35 4.15 -5.14
N PRO A 47 -7.21 3.92 -3.82
CA PRO A 47 -6.42 2.78 -3.33
C PRO A 47 -7.01 1.48 -3.86
N GLY A 48 -6.17 0.65 -4.44
CA GLY A 48 -6.61 -0.62 -5.02
C GLY A 48 -5.54 -1.69 -4.87
N THR A 49 -5.98 -2.89 -4.47
CA THR A 49 -5.16 -4.11 -4.42
C THR A 49 -5.87 -5.19 -5.24
N TYR A 50 -5.14 -5.86 -6.12
CA TYR A 50 -5.69 -6.81 -7.07
C TYR A 50 -4.89 -8.10 -7.07
N LEU A 51 -5.60 -9.23 -7.05
CA LEU A 51 -5.04 -10.57 -7.16
C LEU A 51 -5.08 -11.04 -8.61
N ALA A 52 -4.02 -11.69 -9.11
CA ALA A 52 -4.02 -12.28 -10.43
C ALA A 52 -5.20 -13.27 -10.59
N GLY A 53 -6.03 -13.04 -11.61
CA GLY A 53 -7.25 -13.83 -11.86
C GLY A 53 -8.33 -13.68 -10.76
N GLY A 54 -8.30 -12.61 -9.94
CA GLY A 54 -9.25 -12.31 -8.87
C GLY A 54 -10.57 -11.74 -9.35
N TYR A 55 -11.30 -12.43 -10.22
CA TYR A 55 -12.57 -11.96 -10.80
C TYR A 55 -13.79 -12.37 -9.99
N ASN A 56 -14.82 -11.51 -10.03
CA ASN A 56 -16.15 -11.77 -9.49
C ASN A 56 -17.22 -11.13 -10.39
N ARG A 57 -18.40 -11.72 -10.44
CA ARG A 57 -19.54 -11.22 -11.19
C ARG A 57 -20.55 -10.60 -10.25
N LEU A 58 -21.14 -9.50 -10.69
CA LEU A 58 -22.30 -8.88 -10.03
C LEU A 58 -23.42 -8.75 -11.03
N ARG A 59 -24.64 -8.79 -10.52
CA ARG A 59 -25.87 -8.51 -11.25
C ARG A 59 -26.46 -7.20 -10.77
N SER A 60 -26.85 -6.38 -11.70
CA SER A 60 -27.46 -5.08 -11.46
C SER A 60 -28.73 -4.96 -12.28
N GLU A 61 -29.75 -4.35 -11.74
CA GLU A 61 -30.98 -4.03 -12.48
C GLU A 61 -30.87 -2.60 -13.03
N ILE A 62 -30.94 -2.47 -14.36
CA ILE A 62 -30.94 -1.17 -15.06
C ILE A 62 -32.15 -1.10 -15.96
N ALA A 63 -33.03 -0.13 -15.71
CA ALA A 63 -34.26 0.09 -16.49
C ALA A 63 -35.12 -1.18 -16.63
N GLY A 64 -35.20 -2.00 -15.57
CA GLY A 64 -35.98 -3.25 -15.56
C GLY A 64 -35.32 -4.43 -16.28
N GLN A 65 -34.04 -4.29 -16.67
CA GLN A 65 -33.25 -5.39 -17.24
C GLN A 65 -32.09 -5.78 -16.31
N GLU A 66 -31.90 -7.10 -16.15
CA GLU A 66 -30.74 -7.63 -15.42
C GLU A 66 -29.50 -7.54 -16.30
N VAL A 67 -28.46 -6.86 -15.80
CA VAL A 67 -27.17 -6.73 -16.44
C VAL A 67 -26.12 -7.40 -15.56
N GLU A 68 -25.33 -8.31 -16.12
CA GLU A 68 -24.21 -8.96 -15.42
C GLU A 68 -22.89 -8.30 -15.87
N ASN A 69 -22.04 -7.93 -14.90
CA ASN A 69 -20.68 -7.47 -15.12
C ASN A 69 -19.68 -8.37 -14.41
N GLU A 70 -18.53 -8.62 -15.05
CA GLU A 70 -17.39 -9.33 -14.48
C GLU A 70 -16.24 -8.34 -14.28
N ASP A 71 -15.76 -8.25 -13.05
CA ASP A 71 -14.71 -7.31 -12.67
C ASP A 71 -13.53 -8.01 -11.98
N LEU A 72 -12.33 -7.49 -12.21
CA LEU A 72 -11.19 -7.75 -11.35
C LEU A 72 -11.43 -7.06 -10.01
N VAL A 73 -11.53 -7.84 -8.94
CA VAL A 73 -11.99 -7.37 -7.63
C VAL A 73 -10.95 -6.50 -6.96
N ASN A 74 -11.34 -5.31 -6.51
CA ASN A 74 -10.57 -4.54 -5.56
C ASN A 74 -10.62 -5.26 -4.20
N LEU A 75 -9.47 -5.79 -3.77
CA LEU A 75 -9.30 -6.55 -2.53
C LEU A 75 -9.23 -5.61 -1.31
N PRO A 76 -9.38 -6.15 -0.07
CA PRO A 76 -9.23 -5.33 1.13
C PRO A 76 -7.96 -4.51 1.11
N ASN A 77 -8.09 -3.22 1.43
CA ASN A 77 -7.00 -2.28 1.46
C ASN A 77 -6.10 -2.54 2.68
N TRP A 78 -4.85 -2.87 2.44
CA TRP A 78 -3.85 -3.08 3.48
C TRP A 78 -3.00 -1.84 3.79
N LEU A 79 -3.10 -0.80 2.94
CA LEU A 79 -2.30 0.41 3.07
C LEU A 79 -2.62 1.26 4.30
N PRO A 80 -3.89 1.39 4.79
CA PRO A 80 -4.22 2.41 5.76
C PRO A 80 -3.25 2.48 6.93
N LEU A 81 -2.49 3.58 6.96
CA LEU A 81 -1.53 3.94 7.97
C LEU A 81 -1.47 5.47 8.03
N THR A 82 -1.98 6.05 9.10
CA THR A 82 -2.02 7.48 9.33
C THR A 82 -1.72 7.80 10.80
N PHE A 83 -1.57 9.07 11.12
CA PHE A 83 -1.30 9.52 12.48
C PHE A 83 -2.04 10.82 12.79
N ARG A 84 -2.08 11.18 14.07
CA ARG A 84 -2.50 12.49 14.56
C ARG A 84 -1.64 12.91 15.74
N ILE A 85 -1.57 14.21 15.99
CA ILE A 85 -0.77 14.81 17.07
C ILE A 85 -1.72 15.43 18.08
N ASP A 86 -1.49 15.19 19.38
CA ASP A 86 -2.24 15.73 20.52
C ASP A 86 -3.78 15.53 20.42
N GLY A 87 -4.20 14.40 19.83
CA GLY A 87 -5.61 14.09 19.66
C GLY A 87 -6.37 14.96 18.65
N GLY A 88 -5.64 15.75 17.84
CA GLY A 88 -6.19 16.54 16.74
C GLY A 88 -6.74 15.68 15.60
N ASP A 89 -6.90 16.29 14.42
CA ASP A 89 -7.38 15.60 13.23
C ASP A 89 -6.34 14.61 12.69
N TRP A 90 -6.81 13.56 12.00
CA TRP A 90 -5.92 12.63 11.30
C TRP A 90 -5.18 13.34 10.19
N PHE A 91 -3.89 13.02 10.04
CA PHE A 91 -3.06 13.59 8.99
C PHE A 91 -3.73 13.42 7.62
N ASP A 92 -3.88 14.55 6.95
CA ASP A 92 -4.40 14.69 5.60
C ASP A 92 -3.52 15.72 4.87
N LEU A 93 -2.95 15.30 3.76
CA LEU A 93 -2.03 16.14 2.99
C LEU A 93 -2.70 17.41 2.43
N GLU A 94 -4.03 17.37 2.21
CA GLU A 94 -4.81 18.52 1.73
C GLU A 94 -5.11 19.55 2.83
N GLN A 95 -4.91 19.19 4.11
CA GLN A 95 -5.21 20.04 5.27
C GLN A 95 -3.96 20.66 5.90
N VAL A 96 -2.76 20.38 5.37
CA VAL A 96 -1.50 20.88 5.90
C VAL A 96 -0.80 21.81 4.89
N GLN A 97 0.07 22.69 5.39
CA GLN A 97 0.95 23.45 4.52
C GLN A 97 2.15 22.59 4.12
N ILE A 98 2.20 22.18 2.86
CA ILE A 98 3.33 21.44 2.29
C ILE A 98 4.51 22.40 2.14
N LEU A 99 5.62 22.09 2.78
CA LEU A 99 6.87 22.86 2.73
C LEU A 99 7.86 22.24 1.72
N ASP A 100 7.84 20.91 1.59
CA ASP A 100 8.63 20.16 0.63
C ASP A 100 7.91 18.84 0.30
N TYR A 101 7.99 18.39 -0.95
CA TYR A 101 7.37 17.16 -1.41
C TYR A 101 8.27 16.46 -2.41
N HIS A 102 8.53 15.20 -2.16
CA HIS A 102 9.22 14.34 -3.10
C HIS A 102 8.59 12.96 -3.10
N GLN A 103 8.22 12.44 -4.26
CA GLN A 103 7.80 11.05 -4.45
C GLN A 103 8.58 10.44 -5.60
N SER A 104 9.11 9.24 -5.41
CA SER A 104 9.83 8.52 -6.45
C SER A 104 9.47 7.04 -6.46
N LEU A 105 9.27 6.51 -7.66
CA LEU A 105 9.28 5.08 -7.91
C LEU A 105 10.68 4.70 -8.40
N ASP A 106 11.46 4.06 -7.55
CA ASP A 106 12.75 3.46 -7.91
C ASP A 106 12.50 2.22 -8.76
N LEU A 107 12.75 2.32 -10.06
CA LEU A 107 12.53 1.23 -11.01
C LEU A 107 13.51 0.09 -10.83
N HIS A 108 14.73 0.40 -10.36
CA HIS A 108 15.78 -0.61 -10.18
C HIS A 108 15.43 -1.59 -9.06
N ARG A 109 14.84 -1.08 -7.96
CA ARG A 109 14.43 -1.87 -6.80
C ARG A 109 12.93 -2.13 -6.72
N ALA A 110 12.11 -1.51 -7.58
CA ALA A 110 10.65 -1.50 -7.50
C ALA A 110 10.14 -1.10 -6.10
N VAL A 111 10.65 0.02 -5.60
CA VAL A 111 10.29 0.62 -4.31
C VAL A 111 9.64 1.97 -4.55
N LEU A 112 8.48 2.19 -3.94
CA LEU A 112 7.84 3.50 -3.93
C LEU A 112 8.26 4.23 -2.65
N GLU A 113 8.90 5.38 -2.82
CA GLU A 113 9.38 6.25 -1.75
C GLU A 113 8.67 7.59 -1.81
N ARG A 114 8.30 8.14 -0.64
CA ARG A 114 7.72 9.49 -0.53
C ARG A 114 8.29 10.19 0.70
N SER A 115 8.61 11.46 0.55
CA SER A 115 8.98 12.37 1.64
C SER A 115 8.16 13.64 1.55
N VAL A 116 7.57 14.04 2.67
CA VAL A 116 6.79 15.27 2.81
C VAL A 116 7.28 16.01 4.05
N ARG A 117 7.67 17.26 3.89
CA ARG A 117 7.89 18.20 5.00
C ARG A 117 6.70 19.15 5.04
N PHE A 118 6.06 19.28 6.18
CA PHE A 118 4.83 20.05 6.30
C PHE A 118 4.74 20.79 7.62
N ALA A 119 3.91 21.84 7.65
CA ALA A 119 3.46 22.50 8.86
C ALA A 119 1.96 22.27 9.01
N ASP A 120 1.52 21.89 10.21
CA ASP A 120 0.08 21.78 10.54
C ASP A 120 -0.51 23.14 10.95
N ALA A 121 -1.79 23.16 11.36
CA ALA A 121 -2.49 24.37 11.76
C ALA A 121 -1.86 25.06 12.99
N GLU A 122 -1.22 24.30 13.87
CA GLU A 122 -0.49 24.78 15.05
C GLU A 122 0.97 25.17 14.77
N GLN A 123 1.36 25.21 13.47
CA GLN A 123 2.73 25.52 13.02
C GLN A 123 3.78 24.51 13.50
N ARG A 124 3.36 23.27 13.83
CA ARG A 124 4.27 22.17 14.09
C ARG A 124 4.85 21.69 12.78
N ILE A 125 6.18 21.70 12.66
CA ILE A 125 6.88 21.24 11.47
C ILE A 125 7.28 19.79 11.66
N SER A 126 6.85 18.95 10.71
CA SER A 126 7.15 17.52 10.69
C SER A 126 7.70 17.10 9.34
N ARG A 127 8.51 16.05 9.35
CA ARG A 127 8.94 15.33 8.15
C ARG A 127 8.37 13.93 8.20
N LEU A 128 7.60 13.58 7.17
CA LEU A 128 7.06 12.25 6.95
C LEU A 128 7.82 11.58 5.81
N SER A 129 8.40 10.40 6.05
CA SER A 129 9.04 9.59 5.00
C SER A 129 8.41 8.22 4.95
N GLN A 130 8.13 7.73 3.76
CA GLN A 130 7.45 6.44 3.54
C GLN A 130 8.17 5.64 2.47
N ARG A 131 8.33 4.34 2.69
CA ARG A 131 8.86 3.38 1.72
C ARG A 131 7.95 2.17 1.65
N ARG A 132 7.69 1.69 0.46
CA ARG A 132 6.77 0.55 0.24
C ARG A 132 7.27 -0.37 -0.85
N LEU A 133 7.07 -1.67 -0.66
CA LEU A 133 7.32 -2.71 -1.63
C LEU A 133 6.23 -3.79 -1.62
N VAL A 134 6.04 -4.44 -2.78
CA VAL A 134 5.36 -5.73 -2.92
C VAL A 134 6.44 -6.74 -3.30
N HIS A 135 6.70 -7.72 -2.45
CA HIS A 135 7.94 -8.50 -2.49
C HIS A 135 8.01 -9.43 -3.70
N MET A 136 9.03 -9.27 -4.56
CA MET A 136 9.15 -10.00 -5.82
C MET A 136 9.46 -11.49 -5.65
N GLY A 137 10.27 -11.85 -4.66
CA GLY A 137 10.68 -13.25 -4.41
C GLY A 137 9.83 -13.97 -3.37
N MET A 138 8.97 -13.27 -2.61
CA MET A 138 8.01 -13.83 -1.66
C MET A 138 6.60 -13.35 -2.03
N PRO A 139 5.88 -14.08 -2.91
CA PRO A 139 4.71 -13.57 -3.61
C PRO A 139 3.54 -13.16 -2.70
N HIS A 140 3.51 -13.67 -1.48
CA HIS A 140 2.45 -13.36 -0.52
C HIS A 140 2.75 -12.17 0.41
N LEU A 141 3.94 -11.52 0.30
CA LEU A 141 4.36 -10.46 1.21
C LEU A 141 4.41 -9.08 0.56
N ALA A 142 3.98 -8.09 1.33
CA ALA A 142 4.22 -6.68 1.08
C ALA A 142 4.64 -5.99 2.38
N ALA A 143 5.33 -4.87 2.27
CA ALA A 143 5.78 -4.11 3.41
C ALA A 143 5.74 -2.60 3.17
N LEU A 144 5.48 -1.86 4.24
CA LEU A 144 5.45 -0.41 4.31
C LEU A 144 6.20 0.04 5.56
N ALA A 145 7.10 1.01 5.42
CA ALA A 145 7.71 1.71 6.54
C ALA A 145 7.36 3.20 6.46
N THR A 146 6.83 3.75 7.55
CA THR A 146 6.51 5.17 7.70
C THR A 146 7.32 5.74 8.85
N THR A 147 8.03 6.84 8.62
CA THR A 147 8.85 7.52 9.60
C THR A 147 8.37 8.96 9.75
N LEU A 148 8.07 9.37 10.97
CA LEU A 148 7.70 10.74 11.36
C LEU A 148 8.83 11.33 12.20
N VAL A 149 9.26 12.54 11.88
CA VAL A 149 10.24 13.33 12.65
C VAL A 149 9.56 14.59 13.17
N ALA A 150 9.66 14.85 14.47
CA ALA A 150 9.19 16.07 15.10
C ALA A 150 10.30 17.14 15.00
N GLU A 151 10.19 18.12 14.08
CA GLU A 151 11.29 19.07 13.84
C GLU A 151 11.31 20.23 14.86
N ASN A 152 10.16 20.69 15.37
CA ASN A 152 10.06 21.86 16.26
C ASN A 152 8.97 21.73 17.34
N TRP A 153 8.56 20.50 17.66
CA TRP A 153 7.47 20.28 18.60
C TRP A 153 7.70 19.04 19.47
N SER A 154 7.01 19.01 20.60
CA SER A 154 6.87 17.83 21.46
C SER A 154 5.39 17.63 21.78
N GLY A 155 4.93 16.39 21.85
CA GLY A 155 3.51 16.07 22.09
C GLY A 155 3.21 14.59 21.94
N SER A 156 1.96 14.22 22.17
CA SER A 156 1.48 12.86 22.01
C SER A 156 1.17 12.56 20.53
N VAL A 157 1.62 11.42 20.03
CA VAL A 157 1.33 10.95 18.69
C VAL A 157 0.53 9.67 18.76
N GLU A 158 -0.54 9.61 17.98
CA GLU A 158 -1.31 8.39 17.77
C GLU A 158 -1.20 7.93 16.33
N PHE A 159 -0.63 6.73 16.10
CA PHE A 159 -0.66 6.04 14.81
C PHE A 159 -1.85 5.10 14.73
N ARG A 160 -2.53 5.09 13.57
CA ARG A 160 -3.56 4.11 13.23
C ARG A 160 -3.10 3.26 12.07
N SER A 161 -2.92 1.95 12.28
CA SER A 161 -2.63 0.95 11.26
C SER A 161 -3.82 0.04 11.07
N ALA A 162 -4.38 -0.07 9.85
CA ALA A 162 -5.63 -0.81 9.64
C ALA A 162 -5.60 -1.74 8.43
N LEU A 163 -6.52 -2.72 8.46
CA LEU A 163 -6.98 -3.50 7.30
C LEU A 163 -8.43 -3.11 7.02
N ASP A 164 -8.73 -2.69 5.80
CA ASP A 164 -10.03 -2.16 5.39
C ASP A 164 -10.66 -2.96 4.26
N GLY A 165 -11.71 -3.71 4.56
CA GLY A 165 -12.50 -4.49 3.60
C GLY A 165 -13.68 -3.72 3.00
N ARG A 166 -13.90 -2.44 3.35
CA ARG A 166 -15.00 -1.60 2.86
C ARG A 166 -14.77 -1.07 1.45
N VAL A 167 -13.83 -1.65 0.74
CA VAL A 167 -13.45 -1.28 -0.61
C VAL A 167 -14.56 -1.56 -1.62
N VAL A 168 -14.58 -0.78 -2.68
CA VAL A 168 -15.46 -0.95 -3.83
C VAL A 168 -14.67 -0.90 -5.12
N ASN A 169 -15.21 -1.47 -6.19
CA ASN A 169 -14.69 -1.26 -7.52
C ASN A 169 -15.17 0.10 -8.04
N ASP A 170 -14.24 0.99 -8.39
CA ASP A 170 -14.51 2.30 -8.97
C ASP A 170 -13.52 2.59 -10.10
N GLY A 171 -13.74 3.65 -10.86
CA GLY A 171 -12.80 4.15 -11.87
C GLY A 171 -13.21 3.90 -13.32
N VAL A 172 -14.25 3.11 -13.59
CA VAL A 172 -14.77 2.94 -14.96
C VAL A 172 -16.10 3.66 -15.11
N ALA A 173 -16.05 4.83 -15.76
CA ALA A 173 -17.21 5.74 -15.87
C ALA A 173 -18.49 5.06 -16.41
N ARG A 174 -18.38 4.13 -17.36
CA ARG A 174 -19.53 3.41 -17.95
C ARG A 174 -20.19 2.42 -16.98
N TYR A 175 -19.54 2.08 -15.86
CA TYR A 175 -20.06 1.14 -14.87
C TYR A 175 -20.60 1.82 -13.60
N ARG A 176 -20.65 3.15 -13.55
CA ARG A 176 -21.11 3.90 -12.36
C ARG A 176 -22.51 3.53 -11.87
N GLY A 177 -23.39 3.00 -12.74
CA GLY A 177 -24.74 2.53 -12.38
C GLY A 177 -24.81 1.06 -12.00
N LEU A 178 -23.70 0.33 -12.04
CA LEU A 178 -23.64 -1.10 -11.72
C LEU A 178 -23.25 -1.34 -10.27
N GLY A 179 -23.57 -2.52 -9.75
CA GLY A 179 -23.08 -2.98 -8.46
C GLY A 179 -21.55 -3.01 -8.45
N ASN A 180 -20.94 -2.51 -7.38
CA ASN A 180 -19.47 -2.35 -7.27
C ASN A 180 -18.89 -2.92 -5.96
N ARG A 181 -19.74 -3.51 -5.10
CA ARG A 181 -19.34 -4.15 -3.85
C ARG A 181 -19.24 -5.66 -4.04
N HIS A 182 -18.02 -6.15 -4.19
CA HIS A 182 -17.73 -7.55 -4.52
C HIS A 182 -17.44 -8.43 -3.31
N LEU A 183 -17.21 -7.85 -2.13
CA LEU A 183 -16.72 -8.55 -0.95
C LEU A 183 -17.74 -8.57 0.18
N GLU A 184 -17.78 -9.71 0.89
CA GLU A 184 -18.49 -9.90 2.15
C GLU A 184 -17.51 -10.34 3.25
N PRO A 185 -17.65 -9.86 4.51
CA PRO A 185 -16.74 -10.22 5.58
C PRO A 185 -16.97 -11.66 6.07
N LEU A 186 -15.89 -12.36 6.44
CA LEU A 186 -15.93 -13.68 7.05
C LEU A 186 -15.37 -13.68 8.47
N ARG A 187 -14.20 -13.05 8.68
CA ARG A 187 -13.52 -13.06 9.97
C ARG A 187 -12.68 -11.80 10.14
N VAL A 188 -12.80 -11.19 11.32
CA VAL A 188 -12.04 -10.00 11.73
C VAL A 188 -11.50 -10.28 13.12
N GLU A 189 -10.19 -10.22 13.31
CA GLU A 189 -9.55 -10.66 14.56
C GLU A 189 -8.27 -9.85 14.83
N GLU A 190 -8.08 -9.48 16.09
CA GLU A 190 -6.80 -9.12 16.64
C GLU A 190 -6.14 -10.45 17.11
N HIS A 191 -5.01 -10.77 16.51
CA HIS A 191 -4.31 -12.02 16.84
C HIS A 191 -3.40 -11.83 18.05
N ASP A 192 -2.69 -10.71 18.10
CA ASP A 192 -1.86 -10.22 19.21
C ASP A 192 -1.68 -8.70 19.13
N SER A 193 -0.89 -8.11 20.03
CA SER A 193 -0.66 -6.65 20.10
C SER A 193 0.03 -6.05 18.87
N GLU A 194 0.62 -6.84 17.99
CA GLU A 194 1.23 -6.39 16.73
C GLU A 194 0.41 -6.81 15.50
N THR A 195 -0.45 -7.85 15.61
CA THR A 195 -0.98 -8.58 14.46
C THR A 195 -2.50 -8.49 14.35
N LEU A 196 -2.94 -7.94 13.23
CA LEU A 196 -4.33 -7.87 12.80
C LEU A 196 -4.61 -8.90 11.70
N PHE A 197 -5.85 -9.42 11.68
CA PHE A 197 -6.31 -10.37 10.69
C PHE A 197 -7.68 -9.97 10.12
N LEU A 198 -7.81 -10.02 8.79
CA LEU A 198 -9.05 -9.77 8.07
C LEU A 198 -9.24 -10.82 6.98
N LYS A 199 -10.37 -11.53 7.00
CA LYS A 199 -10.74 -12.49 5.97
C LYS A 199 -12.07 -12.07 5.34
N MET A 200 -12.06 -11.93 4.02
CA MET A 200 -13.20 -11.57 3.20
C MET A 200 -13.47 -12.65 2.17
N ARG A 201 -14.64 -12.60 1.53
CA ARG A 201 -15.01 -13.52 0.45
C ARG A 201 -15.70 -12.77 -0.67
N THR A 202 -15.42 -13.13 -1.91
CA THR A 202 -16.16 -12.62 -3.07
C THR A 202 -17.58 -13.16 -3.08
N THR A 203 -18.54 -12.32 -3.40
CA THR A 203 -19.98 -12.63 -3.25
C THR A 203 -20.47 -13.75 -4.14
N GLN A 204 -20.02 -13.83 -5.40
CA GLN A 204 -20.48 -14.83 -6.38
C GLN A 204 -19.42 -15.91 -6.63
N SER A 205 -18.18 -15.55 -6.90
CA SER A 205 -17.09 -16.50 -7.17
C SER A 205 -16.62 -17.27 -5.92
N ARG A 206 -17.09 -16.86 -4.72
CA ARG A 206 -16.88 -17.48 -3.40
C ARG A 206 -15.41 -17.67 -3.03
N ARG A 207 -14.52 -16.86 -3.62
CA ARG A 207 -13.10 -16.87 -3.31
C ARG A 207 -12.86 -16.19 -1.98
N GLU A 208 -12.21 -16.87 -1.06
CA GLU A 208 -11.78 -16.30 0.21
C GLU A 208 -10.43 -15.63 0.03
N ILE A 209 -10.26 -14.46 0.65
CA ILE A 209 -9.04 -13.66 0.70
C ILE A 209 -8.72 -13.39 2.17
N ALA A 210 -7.54 -13.80 2.58
CA ALA A 210 -7.02 -13.60 3.94
C ALA A 210 -5.86 -12.61 3.92
N LEU A 211 -5.95 -11.59 4.77
CA LEU A 211 -4.90 -10.62 5.05
C LEU A 211 -4.49 -10.72 6.52
N ALA A 212 -3.20 -10.86 6.77
CA ALA A 212 -2.62 -10.66 8.10
C ALA A 212 -1.64 -9.50 8.03
N ALA A 213 -1.67 -8.58 8.99
CA ALA A 213 -0.80 -7.41 9.05
C ALA A 213 -0.13 -7.30 10.41
N ARG A 214 1.19 -7.21 10.44
CA ARG A 214 2.00 -6.96 11.65
C ARG A 214 2.52 -5.53 11.60
N SER A 215 2.29 -4.78 12.69
CA SER A 215 2.75 -3.40 12.86
C SER A 215 3.70 -3.30 14.07
N ARG A 216 4.91 -2.77 13.84
CA ARG A 216 5.93 -2.55 14.88
C ARG A 216 6.38 -1.10 14.90
N LEU A 217 6.44 -0.53 16.10
CA LEU A 217 6.90 0.84 16.30
C LEU A 217 8.33 0.86 16.83
N TYR A 218 9.08 1.87 16.37
CA TYR A 218 10.43 2.15 16.82
C TYR A 218 10.57 3.65 17.11
N LEU A 219 10.93 4.00 18.35
CA LEU A 219 11.28 5.37 18.72
C LEU A 219 12.81 5.49 18.76
N ASN A 220 13.37 6.38 17.97
CA ASN A 220 14.83 6.57 17.84
C ASN A 220 15.61 5.26 17.56
N GLY A 221 14.96 4.34 16.82
CA GLY A 221 15.54 3.04 16.45
C GLY A 221 15.28 1.91 17.46
N GLU A 222 14.74 2.21 18.63
CA GLU A 222 14.41 1.22 19.66
C GLU A 222 12.95 0.74 19.52
N HIS A 223 12.76 -0.58 19.46
CA HIS A 223 11.43 -1.20 19.39
C HIS A 223 10.61 -0.87 20.65
N GLN A 224 9.36 -0.46 20.43
CA GLN A 224 8.42 -0.11 21.49
C GLN A 224 7.38 -1.23 21.64
N GLU A 225 7.43 -1.94 22.76
CA GLU A 225 6.40 -2.90 23.13
C GLU A 225 5.18 -2.19 23.69
N LEU A 226 4.19 -1.92 22.83
CA LEU A 226 2.97 -1.23 23.19
C LEU A 226 1.77 -2.17 23.19
N GLN A 227 0.76 -1.82 23.98
CA GLN A 227 -0.56 -2.45 23.93
C GLN A 227 -1.51 -1.47 23.20
N PRO A 228 -1.76 -1.67 21.91
CA PRO A 228 -2.61 -0.76 21.14
C PRO A 228 -4.08 -0.90 21.54
N GLU A 229 -4.84 0.15 21.35
CA GLU A 229 -6.30 0.06 21.33
C GLU A 229 -6.73 -0.57 20.01
N CYS A 230 -7.58 -1.59 20.04
CA CYS A 230 -8.08 -2.28 18.84
C CYS A 230 -9.48 -1.79 18.47
N GLU A 231 -9.62 -1.13 17.33
CA GLU A 231 -10.91 -0.82 16.70
C GLU A 231 -11.33 -1.97 15.80
N ARG A 232 -12.54 -2.53 16.01
CA ARG A 232 -13.05 -3.67 15.25
C ARG A 232 -14.46 -3.40 14.71
N LYS A 233 -14.65 -3.66 13.41
CA LYS A 233 -15.95 -3.67 12.71
C LYS A 233 -16.04 -4.93 11.84
N PRO A 234 -17.20 -5.31 11.30
CA PRO A 234 -17.33 -6.56 10.52
C PRO A 234 -16.39 -6.68 9.32
N ASP A 235 -16.02 -5.56 8.71
CA ASP A 235 -15.20 -5.45 7.50
C ASP A 235 -13.98 -4.52 7.67
N TYR A 236 -13.61 -4.21 8.93
CA TYR A 236 -12.50 -3.30 9.23
C TYR A 236 -11.88 -3.63 10.59
N ILE A 237 -10.56 -3.52 10.67
CA ILE A 237 -9.83 -3.64 11.94
C ILE A 237 -8.62 -2.72 11.94
N ALA A 238 -8.35 -2.08 13.08
CA ALA A 238 -7.20 -1.18 13.26
C ALA A 238 -6.58 -1.31 14.64
N HIS A 239 -5.26 -1.14 14.70
CA HIS A 239 -4.52 -0.83 15.91
C HIS A 239 -4.27 0.67 16.01
N HIS A 240 -4.45 1.23 17.21
CA HIS A 240 -4.15 2.60 17.59
C HIS A 240 -3.00 2.59 18.59
N PHE A 241 -1.83 3.02 18.16
CA PHE A 241 -0.61 3.09 18.98
C PHE A 241 -0.40 4.52 19.44
N ARG A 242 -0.28 4.75 20.75
CA ARG A 242 -0.05 6.08 21.33
C ARG A 242 1.28 6.13 22.08
N LEU A 243 2.05 7.18 21.86
CA LEU A 243 3.28 7.47 22.58
C LEU A 243 3.58 8.96 22.51
N ASP A 244 4.46 9.42 23.44
CA ASP A 244 4.94 10.80 23.43
C ASP A 244 6.22 10.90 22.62
N MET A 245 6.34 12.01 21.88
CA MET A 245 7.55 12.41 21.15
C MET A 245 8.06 13.75 21.68
N THR A 246 9.36 13.91 21.68
CA THR A 246 10.03 15.19 21.93
C THR A 246 10.63 15.73 20.63
N GLU A 247 10.90 17.04 20.60
CA GLU A 247 11.58 17.68 19.46
C GLU A 247 12.87 16.93 19.11
N GLY A 248 13.03 16.61 17.84
CA GLY A 248 14.15 15.83 17.30
C GLY A 248 13.92 14.31 17.27
N ASP A 249 12.89 13.78 17.92
CA ASP A 249 12.58 12.35 17.90
C ASP A 249 12.17 11.88 16.52
N THR A 250 12.53 10.64 16.27
CA THR A 250 12.17 9.88 15.04
C THR A 250 11.31 8.69 15.41
N LEU A 251 10.07 8.70 14.99
CA LEU A 251 9.11 7.60 15.19
C LEU A 251 8.88 6.86 13.88
N ARG A 252 9.21 5.56 13.85
CA ARG A 252 9.04 4.70 12.69
C ARG A 252 8.04 3.59 12.97
N LEU A 253 7.05 3.42 12.08
CA LEU A 253 6.17 2.27 12.06
C LEU A 253 6.47 1.42 10.83
N GLU A 254 6.76 0.14 11.07
CA GLU A 254 6.86 -0.88 10.04
C GLU A 254 5.58 -1.73 10.00
N LYS A 255 4.97 -1.80 8.81
CA LYS A 255 3.81 -2.66 8.55
C LYS A 255 4.18 -3.71 7.53
N CYS A 256 4.21 -4.97 7.94
CA CYS A 256 4.36 -6.12 7.05
C CYS A 256 3.00 -6.79 6.86
N VAL A 257 2.67 -7.16 5.62
CA VAL A 257 1.37 -7.76 5.27
C VAL A 257 1.56 -9.03 4.48
N SER A 258 0.80 -10.05 4.85
CA SER A 258 0.68 -11.30 4.10
C SER A 258 -0.72 -11.42 3.50
N LEU A 259 -0.81 -11.76 2.20
CA LEU A 259 -2.05 -11.97 1.45
C LEU A 259 -2.09 -13.38 0.87
N TYR A 260 -3.17 -14.10 1.17
CA TYR A 260 -3.45 -15.43 0.63
C TYR A 260 -4.89 -15.52 0.13
N SER A 261 -5.12 -16.42 -0.82
CA SER A 261 -6.45 -16.73 -1.31
C SER A 261 -6.77 -18.22 -1.19
N SER A 262 -8.04 -18.59 -1.17
CA SER A 262 -8.49 -19.99 -1.15
C SER A 262 -8.15 -20.78 -2.43
N ARG A 263 -7.54 -20.12 -3.44
CA ARG A 263 -7.07 -20.76 -4.68
C ARG A 263 -5.58 -21.05 -4.68
N ASP A 264 -4.86 -20.66 -3.65
CA ASP A 264 -3.44 -20.97 -3.54
C ASP A 264 -3.25 -22.47 -3.42
N ARG A 265 -2.23 -22.98 -4.12
CA ARG A 265 -1.98 -24.42 -4.20
C ARG A 265 -1.27 -24.91 -2.96
N ALA A 266 -1.53 -26.16 -2.57
CA ALA A 266 -0.85 -26.86 -1.49
C ALA A 266 -0.95 -26.15 -0.10
N ILE A 267 -2.04 -25.42 0.15
CA ILE A 267 -2.38 -24.85 1.44
C ILE A 267 -3.60 -25.56 2.04
N THR A 268 -3.66 -25.60 3.37
CA THR A 268 -4.79 -26.17 4.08
C THR A 268 -5.91 -25.14 4.27
N GLU A 269 -5.54 -23.92 4.66
CA GLU A 269 -6.46 -22.82 4.92
C GLU A 269 -5.72 -21.48 4.75
N CYS A 270 -6.25 -20.59 3.92
CA CYS A 270 -5.56 -19.35 3.53
C CYS A 270 -5.28 -18.39 4.71
N GLY A 271 -6.13 -18.37 5.74
CA GLY A 271 -5.93 -17.55 6.92
C GLY A 271 -4.76 -18.04 7.78
N THR A 272 -4.66 -19.34 7.99
CA THR A 272 -3.56 -19.94 8.73
C THR A 272 -2.22 -19.71 8.04
N ASP A 273 -2.18 -19.86 6.71
CA ASP A 273 -0.97 -19.64 5.93
C ASP A 273 -0.57 -18.16 5.90
N ALA A 274 -1.55 -17.23 5.86
CA ALA A 274 -1.29 -15.81 5.97
C ALA A 274 -0.61 -15.46 7.31
N LEU A 275 -1.13 -15.96 8.44
CA LEU A 275 -0.53 -15.75 9.76
C LEU A 275 0.85 -16.40 9.88
N ASN A 276 1.02 -17.63 9.42
CA ASN A 276 2.30 -18.35 9.47
C ASN A 276 3.39 -17.66 8.63
N THR A 277 3.03 -17.17 7.45
CA THR A 277 3.97 -16.44 6.57
C THR A 277 4.36 -15.11 7.20
N LEU A 278 3.40 -14.38 7.75
CA LEU A 278 3.65 -13.12 8.44
C LEU A 278 4.55 -13.32 9.67
N HIS A 279 4.32 -14.35 10.45
CA HIS A 279 5.15 -14.66 11.63
C HIS A 279 6.63 -14.90 11.27
N ARG A 280 6.89 -15.49 10.10
CA ARG A 280 8.25 -15.76 9.61
C ARG A 280 8.88 -14.56 8.87
N ALA A 281 8.09 -13.57 8.52
CA ALA A 281 8.57 -12.38 7.82
C ALA A 281 9.53 -11.58 8.71
N GLY A 282 10.64 -11.16 8.12
CA GLY A 282 11.64 -10.31 8.76
C GLY A 282 11.17 -8.87 8.99
N THR A 283 12.13 -8.01 9.27
CA THR A 283 11.98 -6.55 9.32
C THR A 283 11.80 -5.97 7.92
N PHE A 284 11.40 -4.69 7.83
CA PHE A 284 11.29 -4.01 6.54
C PHE A 284 12.62 -4.01 5.77
N GLU A 285 13.76 -3.81 6.45
CA GLU A 285 15.07 -3.76 5.80
C GLU A 285 15.51 -5.13 5.27
N GLU A 286 15.23 -6.22 5.99
CA GLU A 286 15.50 -7.58 5.51
C GLU A 286 14.65 -7.93 4.28
N LEU A 287 13.37 -7.54 4.28
CA LEU A 287 12.48 -7.71 3.14
C LEU A 287 12.94 -6.85 1.95
N LEU A 288 13.36 -5.62 2.19
CA LEU A 288 13.86 -4.72 1.15
C LEU A 288 15.16 -5.27 0.51
N ALA A 289 16.07 -5.81 1.33
CA ALA A 289 17.32 -6.38 0.84
C ALA A 289 17.06 -7.57 -0.11
N SER A 290 16.28 -8.56 0.34
CA SER A 290 15.96 -9.74 -0.46
C SER A 290 15.10 -9.40 -1.69
N HIS A 291 14.16 -8.47 -1.58
CA HIS A 291 13.37 -7.95 -2.69
C HIS A 291 14.25 -7.31 -3.77
N SER A 292 15.20 -6.47 -3.35
CA SER A 292 16.14 -5.78 -4.25
C SER A 292 17.05 -6.75 -5.00
N GLU A 293 17.48 -7.84 -4.37
CA GLU A 293 18.26 -8.90 -5.03
C GLU A 293 17.47 -9.59 -6.15
N HIS A 294 16.18 -9.88 -5.93
CA HIS A 294 15.31 -10.47 -6.96
C HIS A 294 15.13 -9.53 -8.16
N TRP A 295 14.90 -8.24 -7.90
CA TRP A 295 14.81 -7.25 -8.97
C TRP A 295 16.11 -7.07 -9.74
N LEU A 296 17.26 -7.07 -9.05
CA LEU A 296 18.56 -7.01 -9.72
C LEU A 296 18.78 -8.19 -10.67
N GLN A 297 18.34 -9.42 -10.29
CA GLN A 297 18.40 -10.59 -11.16
C GLN A 297 17.47 -10.46 -12.39
N LEU A 298 16.28 -9.88 -12.22
CA LEU A 298 15.36 -9.63 -13.32
C LEU A 298 15.93 -8.58 -14.28
N TRP A 299 16.43 -7.47 -13.79
CA TRP A 299 17.01 -6.41 -14.62
C TRP A 299 18.22 -6.89 -15.41
N ARG A 300 19.06 -7.74 -14.85
CA ARG A 300 20.19 -8.36 -15.59
C ARG A 300 19.75 -9.15 -16.84
N ARG A 301 18.50 -9.57 -16.91
CA ARG A 301 17.93 -10.34 -18.03
C ARG A 301 17.10 -9.51 -18.98
N PHE A 302 16.47 -8.46 -18.49
CA PHE A 302 15.42 -7.74 -19.21
C PHE A 302 15.73 -6.26 -19.45
N ASP A 303 16.81 -5.70 -18.89
CA ASP A 303 17.20 -4.32 -19.21
C ASP A 303 17.61 -4.20 -20.67
N ILE A 304 17.08 -3.15 -21.31
CA ILE A 304 17.37 -2.81 -22.70
C ILE A 304 18.04 -1.43 -22.69
N GLY A 305 19.32 -1.39 -23.01
CA GLY A 305 20.06 -0.14 -23.18
C GLY A 305 19.61 0.61 -24.43
N ILE A 306 19.21 1.86 -24.29
CA ILE A 306 19.03 2.79 -25.39
C ILE A 306 20.33 3.56 -25.52
N GLY A 307 20.96 3.51 -26.73
CA GLY A 307 22.31 4.04 -26.97
C GLY A 307 22.53 5.47 -26.46
N GLU A 308 23.70 5.70 -25.92
CA GLU A 308 24.11 6.87 -25.11
C GLU A 308 24.08 8.25 -25.78
N ASN A 309 23.70 8.37 -27.04
CA ASN A 309 23.90 9.61 -27.82
C ASN A 309 22.72 10.61 -27.84
N ASN A 310 21.64 10.42 -27.06
CA ASN A 310 20.43 11.22 -27.22
C ASN A 310 20.19 12.27 -26.12
N GLY A 311 21.11 12.54 -25.20
CA GLY A 311 20.95 13.53 -24.12
C GLY A 311 19.66 13.30 -23.30
N GLU A 312 19.01 14.37 -22.84
CA GLU A 312 17.79 14.30 -22.00
C GLU A 312 16.63 13.50 -22.65
N GLN A 313 16.51 13.50 -23.98
CA GLN A 313 15.48 12.71 -24.67
C GLN A 313 15.79 11.21 -24.57
N GLY A 314 17.07 10.82 -24.63
CA GLY A 314 17.48 9.43 -24.45
C GLY A 314 17.17 8.92 -23.05
N GLU A 315 17.49 9.69 -22.02
CA GLU A 315 17.16 9.37 -20.61
C GLU A 315 15.64 9.20 -20.40
N ARG A 316 14.85 10.09 -20.98
CA ARG A 316 13.38 10.01 -20.90
C ARG A 316 12.84 8.74 -21.59
N HIS A 317 13.35 8.40 -22.76
CA HIS A 317 12.93 7.18 -23.46
C HIS A 317 13.34 5.92 -22.67
N ALA A 318 14.53 5.91 -22.08
CA ALA A 318 15.02 4.82 -21.23
C ALA A 318 14.12 4.65 -19.99
N LEU A 319 13.75 5.75 -19.32
CA LEU A 319 12.82 5.73 -18.19
C LEU A 319 11.47 5.14 -18.58
N ILE A 320 10.87 5.60 -19.69
CA ILE A 320 9.56 5.10 -20.17
C ILE A 320 9.64 3.60 -20.47
N LEU A 321 10.67 3.17 -21.18
CA LEU A 321 10.86 1.75 -21.53
C LEU A 321 11.00 0.89 -20.26
N ARG A 322 11.83 1.31 -19.30
CA ARG A 322 12.03 0.60 -18.03
C ARG A 322 10.76 0.56 -17.18
N LEU A 323 9.97 1.64 -17.15
CA LEU A 323 8.68 1.64 -16.49
C LEU A 323 7.72 0.60 -17.10
N HIS A 324 7.68 0.49 -18.43
CA HIS A 324 6.88 -0.54 -19.09
C HIS A 324 7.40 -1.96 -18.81
N ILE A 325 8.71 -2.16 -18.82
CA ILE A 325 9.32 -3.46 -18.47
C ILE A 325 9.00 -3.82 -17.02
N LEU A 326 9.13 -2.87 -16.08
CA LEU A 326 8.74 -3.05 -14.68
C LEU A 326 7.30 -3.54 -14.56
N HIS A 327 6.36 -2.85 -15.21
CA HIS A 327 4.93 -3.22 -15.16
C HIS A 327 4.67 -4.60 -15.79
N MET A 328 5.33 -4.95 -16.88
CA MET A 328 5.21 -6.29 -17.47
C MET A 328 5.74 -7.39 -16.54
N LEU A 329 6.90 -7.17 -15.92
CA LEU A 329 7.48 -8.13 -14.98
C LEU A 329 6.61 -8.31 -13.73
N GLN A 330 6.00 -7.24 -13.23
CA GLN A 330 5.06 -7.28 -12.11
C GLN A 330 3.74 -8.00 -12.41
N THR A 331 3.38 -8.16 -13.69
CA THR A 331 2.14 -8.85 -14.09
C THR A 331 2.38 -10.29 -14.54
N SER A 332 3.63 -10.70 -14.68
CA SER A 332 3.99 -12.08 -15.04
C SER A 332 3.82 -12.98 -13.82
N SER A 333 2.81 -13.83 -13.83
CA SER A 333 2.62 -14.87 -12.79
C SER A 333 3.75 -15.90 -12.90
N PRO A 334 4.34 -16.34 -11.77
CA PRO A 334 5.33 -17.39 -11.74
C PRO A 334 4.78 -18.75 -12.14
#